data_3090b46a1f4590ed848c54e9827180ff
#
_entry.id   3090b46a1f4590ed848c54e9827180ff
#
_cell.length_a   1.000
_cell.length_b   1.000
_cell.length_c   1.000
_cell.angle_alpha   90.00
_cell.angle_beta   90.00
_cell.angle_gamma   90.00
#
_symmetry.space_group_name_H-M   'P 1'
#
loop_
_entity.id
_entity.type
_entity.pdbx_description
1 polymer ?
#
loop_
_entity_poly.entity_id
_entity_poly.type
_entity_poly.pdbx_seq_one_letter_code
_entity_poly.pdbx_strand_id
1 'polypeptide(L)'
;MTYLPDPATISRRADQREAGRTRFVATGSQTRGDFGLYEFTLPPGAGGPGPHLHRTFSESFHVLEGSLDVLTGEEWTTASAGDLVYVPRSGVHAFRAAREDLGARFLILFTPGIPREQYFEGLVELHADGRTPSTEEIDEFALRHDQLNLRD
;
A
#
# COMPACT_ATOMS: atom_id res chain seq x y z
N MET A 1 -3.52 -34.44 -25.10
CA MET A 1 -3.80 -33.11 -24.52
C MET A 1 -2.55 -32.24 -24.70
N THR A 2 -2.63 -31.20 -25.49
CA THR A 2 -1.49 -30.33 -25.74
C THR A 2 -1.50 -29.24 -24.67
N TYR A 3 -0.57 -29.29 -23.74
CA TYR A 3 -0.34 -28.20 -22.82
C TYR A 3 0.34 -27.08 -23.59
N LEU A 4 -0.36 -25.96 -23.77
CA LEU A 4 0.28 -24.71 -24.16
C LEU A 4 0.70 -24.02 -22.87
N PRO A 5 2.00 -23.95 -22.58
CA PRO A 5 2.45 -23.29 -21.38
C PRO A 5 2.14 -21.79 -21.48
N ASP A 6 1.49 -21.23 -20.45
CA ASP A 6 1.39 -19.80 -20.31
C ASP A 6 2.78 -19.23 -20.02
N PRO A 7 3.26 -18.28 -20.82
CA PRO A 7 4.58 -17.69 -20.55
C PRO A 7 4.59 -16.87 -19.27
N ALA A 8 5.71 -16.86 -18.59
CA ALA A 8 5.93 -15.93 -17.49
C ALA A 8 5.90 -14.49 -17.99
N THR A 9 5.37 -13.57 -17.17
CA THR A 9 5.36 -12.15 -17.45
C THR A 9 6.49 -11.46 -16.69
N ILE A 10 7.17 -10.51 -17.34
CA ILE A 10 8.20 -9.70 -16.70
C ILE A 10 7.71 -8.26 -16.66
N SER A 11 7.53 -7.71 -15.47
CA SER A 11 7.27 -6.29 -15.26
C SER A 11 8.62 -5.56 -15.18
N ARG A 12 9.00 -4.87 -16.24
CA ARG A 12 10.27 -4.15 -16.31
C ARG A 12 10.19 -2.86 -15.53
N ARG A 13 11.20 -2.58 -14.69
CA ARG A 13 11.25 -1.35 -13.89
C ARG A 13 11.03 -0.08 -14.74
N ALA A 14 11.60 -0.04 -15.93
CA ALA A 14 11.48 1.13 -16.83
C ALA A 14 10.04 1.40 -17.31
N ASP A 15 9.18 0.38 -17.28
CA ASP A 15 7.78 0.46 -17.73
C ASP A 15 6.80 0.62 -16.56
N GLN A 16 7.28 0.56 -15.32
CA GLN A 16 6.44 0.68 -14.12
C GLN A 16 6.06 2.13 -13.89
N ARG A 17 4.76 2.38 -13.75
CA ARG A 17 4.24 3.71 -13.45
C ARG A 17 4.43 4.06 -11.98
N GLU A 18 4.38 5.35 -11.69
CA GLU A 18 4.45 5.90 -10.33
C GLU A 18 3.28 6.85 -10.09
N ALA A 19 2.81 6.88 -8.86
CA ALA A 19 1.86 7.86 -8.36
C ALA A 19 2.31 8.30 -6.96
N GLY A 20 2.71 9.55 -6.82
CA GLY A 20 3.25 10.07 -5.57
C GLY A 20 4.45 9.26 -5.08
N ARG A 21 4.31 8.65 -3.91
CA ARG A 21 5.36 7.85 -3.25
C ARG A 21 5.32 6.37 -3.62
N THR A 22 4.46 5.99 -4.55
CA THR A 22 4.16 4.60 -4.88
C THR A 22 4.57 4.27 -6.30
N ARG A 23 5.36 3.21 -6.48
CA ARG A 23 5.68 2.63 -7.77
C ARG A 23 4.91 1.32 -7.95
N PHE A 24 4.29 1.14 -9.10
CA PHE A 24 3.46 -0.03 -9.42
C PHE A 24 4.36 -1.13 -10.00
N VAL A 25 4.80 -2.03 -9.15
CA VAL A 25 5.69 -3.14 -9.56
C VAL A 25 4.92 -4.16 -10.39
N ALA A 26 3.75 -4.58 -9.91
CA ALA A 26 2.82 -5.43 -10.64
C ALA A 26 1.38 -5.11 -10.21
N THR A 27 0.54 -4.76 -11.15
CA THR A 27 -0.88 -4.52 -10.88
C THR A 27 -1.67 -5.83 -10.89
N GLY A 28 -2.86 -5.82 -10.30
CA GLY A 28 -3.75 -6.99 -10.31
C GLY A 28 -4.10 -7.46 -11.72
N SER A 29 -4.21 -6.55 -12.70
CA SER A 29 -4.47 -6.93 -14.09
C SER A 29 -3.29 -7.68 -14.73
N GLN A 30 -2.05 -7.36 -14.36
CA GLN A 30 -0.85 -8.04 -14.85
C GLN A 30 -0.68 -9.44 -14.27
N THR A 31 -1.26 -9.70 -13.10
CA THR A 31 -1.19 -10.98 -12.38
C THR A 31 -2.47 -11.80 -12.47
N ARG A 32 -3.40 -11.42 -13.34
CA ARG A 32 -4.73 -12.06 -13.48
C ARG A 32 -5.52 -12.09 -12.16
N GLY A 33 -5.32 -11.09 -11.32
CA GLY A 33 -6.01 -10.97 -10.05
C GLY A 33 -5.39 -11.73 -8.88
N ASP A 34 -4.24 -12.38 -9.06
CA ASP A 34 -3.61 -13.13 -7.98
C ASP A 34 -3.07 -12.22 -6.88
N PHE A 35 -2.38 -11.15 -7.27
CA PHE A 35 -1.85 -10.16 -6.33
C PHE A 35 -1.62 -8.80 -7.01
N GLY A 36 -1.48 -7.77 -6.21
CA GLY A 36 -0.89 -6.50 -6.61
C GLY A 36 0.35 -6.23 -5.77
N LEU A 37 1.43 -5.74 -6.38
CA LEU A 37 2.68 -5.45 -5.71
C LEU A 37 3.12 -4.02 -6.00
N TYR A 38 3.38 -3.25 -4.94
CA TYR A 38 3.73 -1.85 -5.01
C TYR A 38 4.97 -1.59 -4.14
N GLU A 39 5.81 -0.66 -4.56
CA GLU A 39 6.91 -0.18 -3.73
C GLU A 39 6.61 1.23 -3.25
N PHE A 40 6.69 1.42 -1.95
CA PHE A 40 6.39 2.68 -1.30
C PHE A 40 7.66 3.25 -0.66
N THR A 41 7.87 4.57 -0.85
CA THR A 41 8.97 5.30 -0.22
C THR A 41 8.39 6.30 0.76
N LEU A 42 8.69 6.11 2.04
CA LEU A 42 8.23 6.97 3.13
C LEU A 42 9.39 7.85 3.59
N PRO A 43 9.30 9.17 3.42
CA PRO A 43 10.35 10.09 3.88
C PRO A 43 10.57 10.02 5.40
N PRO A 44 11.74 10.46 5.89
CA PRO A 44 12.00 10.56 7.33
C PRO A 44 10.91 11.34 8.06
N GLY A 45 10.45 10.81 9.20
CA GLY A 45 9.43 11.43 10.03
C GLY A 45 8.03 11.47 9.45
N ALA A 46 7.82 10.97 8.24
CA ALA A 46 6.51 11.05 7.58
C ALA A 46 5.52 10.05 8.18
N GLY A 47 4.27 10.48 8.27
CA GLY A 47 3.14 9.60 8.55
C GLY A 47 2.63 8.90 7.29
N GLY A 48 1.89 7.82 7.50
CA GLY A 48 1.06 7.17 6.50
C GLY A 48 -0.41 7.40 6.81
N PRO A 49 -1.29 6.52 6.29
CA PRO A 49 -2.70 6.56 6.65
C PRO A 49 -2.89 6.29 8.14
N GLY A 50 -3.91 6.89 8.75
CA GLY A 50 -4.33 6.56 10.10
C GLY A 50 -4.92 5.15 10.20
N PRO A 51 -5.39 4.74 11.40
CA PRO A 51 -5.98 3.41 11.58
C PRO A 51 -7.13 3.15 10.62
N HIS A 52 -7.07 2.02 9.93
CA HIS A 52 -8.08 1.62 8.95
C HIS A 52 -8.07 0.10 8.75
N LEU A 53 -9.04 -0.40 8.00
CA LEU A 53 -9.12 -1.80 7.62
C LEU A 53 -9.62 -1.95 6.17
N HIS A 54 -9.36 -3.11 5.58
CA HIS A 54 -9.88 -3.56 4.29
C HIS A 54 -10.67 -4.84 4.46
N ARG A 55 -11.80 -4.97 3.77
CA ARG A 55 -12.71 -6.11 3.95
C ARG A 55 -12.48 -7.23 2.96
N THR A 56 -12.03 -6.91 1.75
CA THR A 56 -12.00 -7.86 0.63
C THR A 56 -10.61 -8.35 0.26
N PHE A 57 -9.57 -7.79 0.85
CA PHE A 57 -8.19 -8.20 0.58
C PHE A 57 -7.31 -8.13 1.83
N SER A 58 -6.22 -8.88 1.81
CA SER A 58 -5.14 -8.77 2.78
C SER A 58 -4.04 -7.85 2.27
N GLU A 59 -3.28 -7.27 3.19
CA GLU A 59 -2.17 -6.38 2.88
C GLU A 59 -0.93 -6.80 3.67
N SER A 60 0.21 -6.89 2.99
CA SER A 60 1.47 -7.23 3.64
C SER A 60 2.52 -6.19 3.32
N PHE A 61 3.39 -5.91 4.29
CA PHE A 61 4.50 -4.98 4.15
C PHE A 61 5.81 -5.74 4.30
N HIS A 62 6.68 -5.64 3.30
CA HIS A 62 8.03 -6.17 3.37
C HIS A 62 9.05 -5.04 3.31
N VAL A 63 9.74 -4.81 4.42
CA VAL A 63 10.68 -3.69 4.54
C VAL A 63 11.97 -4.00 3.80
N LEU A 64 12.36 -3.11 2.88
CA LEU A 64 13.59 -3.22 2.10
C LEU A 64 14.71 -2.38 2.70
N GLU A 65 14.39 -1.17 3.16
CA GLU A 65 15.35 -0.23 3.75
C GLU A 65 14.69 0.57 4.87
N GLY A 66 15.46 0.92 5.88
CA GLY A 66 14.99 1.70 7.01
C GLY A 66 14.12 0.90 7.97
N SER A 67 13.23 1.60 8.66
CA SER A 67 12.33 1.03 9.65
C SER A 67 10.94 1.64 9.55
N LEU A 68 9.94 0.81 9.74
CA LEU A 68 8.53 1.15 9.64
C LEU A 68 7.84 0.80 10.96
N ASP A 69 7.20 1.77 11.59
CA ASP A 69 6.26 1.48 12.68
C ASP A 69 4.91 1.10 12.06
N VAL A 70 4.39 -0.03 12.46
CA VAL A 70 3.09 -0.53 12.01
C VAL A 70 2.18 -0.74 13.21
N LEU A 71 0.99 -0.16 13.18
CA LEU A 71 -0.09 -0.49 14.10
C LEU A 71 -0.71 -1.81 13.66
N THR A 72 -0.76 -2.77 14.56
CA THR A 72 -1.40 -4.08 14.36
C THR A 72 -2.43 -4.29 15.46
N GLY A 73 -3.70 -4.10 15.11
CA GLY A 73 -4.75 -4.05 16.12
C GLY A 73 -4.62 -2.82 17.03
N GLU A 74 -4.14 -2.99 18.25
CA GLU A 74 -3.98 -1.91 19.24
C GLU A 74 -2.51 -1.55 19.53
N GLU A 75 -1.56 -2.32 19.00
CA GLU A 75 -0.15 -2.17 19.33
C GLU A 75 0.67 -1.69 18.14
N TRP A 76 1.57 -0.73 18.39
CA TRP A 76 2.58 -0.31 17.45
C TRP A 76 3.83 -1.18 17.57
N THR A 77 4.29 -1.72 16.45
CA THR A 77 5.49 -2.56 16.38
C THR A 77 6.40 -2.04 15.29
N THR A 78 7.71 -2.04 15.53
CA THR A 78 8.69 -1.63 14.53
C THR A 78 9.11 -2.83 13.70
N ALA A 79 8.99 -2.70 12.38
CA ALA A 79 9.54 -3.62 11.40
C ALA A 79 10.77 -2.99 10.76
N SER A 80 11.84 -3.76 10.63
CA SER A 80 13.12 -3.34 10.06
C SER A 80 13.40 -4.08 8.75
N ALA A 81 14.45 -3.66 8.02
CA ALA A 81 14.82 -4.28 6.75
C ALA A 81 14.87 -5.80 6.82
N GLY A 82 14.15 -6.47 5.94
CA GLY A 82 13.99 -7.92 5.90
C GLY A 82 12.74 -8.47 6.60
N ASP A 83 12.09 -7.66 7.44
CA ASP A 83 10.88 -8.09 8.13
C ASP A 83 9.64 -8.04 7.22
N LEU A 84 8.69 -8.92 7.50
CA LEU A 84 7.37 -8.95 6.85
C LEU A 84 6.27 -8.76 7.90
N VAL A 85 5.36 -7.84 7.62
CA VAL A 85 4.11 -7.67 8.39
C VAL A 85 2.95 -8.13 7.53
N TYR A 86 2.19 -9.10 8.01
CA TYR A 86 0.98 -9.57 7.35
C TYR A 86 -0.26 -9.02 8.05
N VAL A 87 -1.10 -8.31 7.29
CA VAL A 87 -2.39 -7.80 7.78
C VAL A 87 -3.52 -8.59 7.12
N PRO A 88 -4.27 -9.41 7.87
CA PRO A 88 -5.39 -10.15 7.33
C PRO A 88 -6.53 -9.21 6.92
N ARG A 89 -7.48 -9.73 6.15
CA ARG A 89 -8.73 -9.03 5.87
C ARG A 89 -9.38 -8.59 7.17
N SER A 90 -9.88 -7.36 7.19
CA SER A 90 -10.47 -6.72 8.37
C SER A 90 -9.51 -6.47 9.54
N GLY A 91 -8.21 -6.69 9.35
CA GLY A 91 -7.19 -6.33 10.33
C GLY A 91 -7.01 -4.82 10.41
N VAL A 92 -7.15 -4.26 11.60
CA VAL A 92 -6.89 -2.82 11.83
C VAL A 92 -5.40 -2.57 11.78
N HIS A 93 -4.98 -1.62 10.95
CA HIS A 93 -3.58 -1.27 10.79
C HIS A 93 -3.38 0.20 10.40
N ALA A 94 -2.17 0.66 10.59
CA ALA A 94 -1.64 1.94 10.15
C ALA A 94 -0.12 1.82 10.06
N PHE A 95 0.54 2.74 9.38
CA PHE A 95 2.00 2.79 9.37
C PHE A 95 2.51 4.22 9.40
N ARG A 96 3.76 4.35 9.83
CA ARG A 96 4.51 5.62 9.84
C ARG A 96 6.01 5.35 9.83
N ALA A 97 6.81 6.35 9.49
CA ALA A 97 8.26 6.26 9.68
C ALA A 97 8.56 6.05 11.18
N ALA A 98 9.41 5.08 11.48
CA ALA A 98 9.77 4.79 12.87
C ALA A 98 10.66 5.88 13.49
N ARG A 99 11.34 6.68 12.66
CA ARG A 99 12.31 7.69 13.09
C ARG A 99 12.12 9.00 12.34
N GLU A 100 12.42 10.10 13.03
CA GLU A 100 12.40 11.45 12.44
C GLU A 100 13.55 11.70 11.44
N ASP A 101 14.63 10.93 11.54
CA ASP A 101 15.86 11.09 10.76
C ASP A 101 16.05 10.01 9.70
N LEU A 102 15.16 9.01 9.66
CA LEU A 102 15.28 7.87 8.75
C LEU A 102 13.92 7.50 8.17
N GLY A 103 13.82 7.48 6.85
CA GLY A 103 12.65 6.99 6.15
C GLY A 103 12.63 5.48 6.03
N ALA A 104 11.68 4.97 5.25
CA ALA A 104 11.56 3.56 4.94
C ALA A 104 11.21 3.37 3.47
N ARG A 105 11.72 2.29 2.89
CA ARG A 105 11.32 1.80 1.57
C ARG A 105 10.85 0.36 1.74
N PHE A 106 9.65 0.07 1.29
CA PHE A 106 9.02 -1.23 1.52
C PHE A 106 8.10 -1.62 0.38
N LEU A 107 7.90 -2.91 0.23
CA LEU A 107 6.90 -3.47 -0.68
C LEU A 107 5.56 -3.60 0.03
N ILE A 108 4.50 -3.33 -0.70
CA ILE A 108 3.12 -3.59 -0.27
C ILE A 108 2.54 -4.64 -1.20
N LEU A 109 2.09 -5.75 -0.64
CA LEU A 109 1.45 -6.85 -1.36
C LEU A 109 -0.03 -6.90 -1.02
N PHE A 110 -0.88 -6.80 -2.03
CA PHE A 110 -2.33 -6.98 -1.89
C PHE A 110 -2.76 -8.31 -2.48
N THR A 111 -3.51 -9.10 -1.74
CA THR A 111 -4.08 -10.38 -2.19
C THR A 111 -5.55 -10.50 -1.81
N PRO A 112 -6.46 -10.71 -2.80
CA PRO A 112 -6.23 -10.78 -4.24
C PRO A 112 -5.79 -9.45 -4.85
N GLY A 113 -5.42 -9.47 -6.14
CA GLY A 113 -4.96 -8.31 -6.90
C GLY A 113 -6.10 -7.39 -7.31
N ILE A 114 -6.57 -6.58 -6.40
CA ILE A 114 -7.56 -5.53 -6.66
C ILE A 114 -6.88 -4.32 -7.34
N PRO A 115 -7.64 -3.43 -8.04
CA PRO A 115 -7.06 -2.29 -8.76
C PRO A 115 -6.60 -1.16 -7.82
N ARG A 116 -5.60 -1.42 -7.01
CA ARG A 116 -5.11 -0.50 -5.97
C ARG A 116 -4.38 0.71 -6.55
N GLU A 117 -3.92 0.63 -7.80
CA GLU A 117 -3.36 1.77 -8.55
C GLU A 117 -4.32 2.96 -8.61
N GLN A 118 -5.62 2.73 -8.73
CA GLN A 118 -6.65 3.78 -8.74
C GLN A 118 -6.71 4.52 -7.40
N TYR A 119 -6.49 3.83 -6.31
CA TYR A 119 -6.39 4.44 -4.99
C TYR A 119 -5.17 5.37 -4.89
N PHE A 120 -4.00 4.92 -5.29
CA PHE A 120 -2.78 5.72 -5.22
C PHE A 120 -2.82 6.92 -6.16
N GLU A 121 -3.31 6.75 -7.39
CA GLU A 121 -3.51 7.84 -8.33
C GLU A 121 -4.54 8.84 -7.82
N GLY A 122 -5.65 8.37 -7.26
CA GLY A 122 -6.70 9.20 -6.70
C GLY A 122 -6.25 10.00 -5.47
N LEU A 123 -5.35 9.46 -4.63
CA LEU A 123 -4.75 10.22 -3.54
C LEU A 123 -3.96 11.41 -4.04
N VAL A 124 -3.19 11.26 -5.11
CA VAL A 124 -2.44 12.35 -5.73
C VAL A 124 -3.39 13.43 -6.23
N GLU A 125 -4.46 13.04 -6.94
CA GLU A 125 -5.48 13.97 -7.45
C GLU A 125 -6.21 14.69 -6.32
N LEU A 126 -6.53 14.00 -5.23
CA LEU A 126 -7.22 14.56 -4.08
C LEU A 126 -6.44 15.69 -3.41
N HIS A 127 -5.10 15.62 -3.46
CA HIS A 127 -4.20 16.62 -2.90
C HIS A 127 -3.56 17.53 -3.97
N ALA A 128 -4.04 17.48 -5.22
CA ALA A 128 -3.48 18.27 -6.31
C ALA A 128 -3.57 19.77 -6.05
N ASP A 129 -2.62 20.54 -6.61
CA ASP A 129 -2.56 22.01 -6.51
C ASP A 129 -2.51 22.53 -5.06
N GLY A 130 -1.89 21.76 -4.14
CA GLY A 130 -1.77 22.12 -2.74
C GLY A 130 -3.07 22.06 -1.96
N ARG A 131 -4.10 21.44 -2.53
CA ARG A 131 -5.40 21.28 -1.90
C ARG A 131 -5.31 20.40 -0.65
N THR A 132 -5.99 20.81 0.42
CA THR A 132 -6.18 20.00 1.62
C THR A 132 -7.63 19.50 1.65
N PRO A 133 -7.89 18.23 1.34
CA PRO A 133 -9.25 17.69 1.37
C PRO A 133 -9.78 17.64 2.80
N SER A 134 -11.11 17.73 2.95
CA SER A 134 -11.77 17.55 4.24
C SER A 134 -11.69 16.07 4.70
N THR A 135 -11.93 15.84 5.98
CA THR A 135 -12.00 14.47 6.53
C THR A 135 -13.07 13.66 5.83
N GLU A 136 -14.24 14.25 5.56
CA GLU A 136 -15.35 13.62 4.85
C GLU A 136 -14.95 13.21 3.43
N GLU A 137 -14.28 14.08 2.69
CA GLU A 137 -13.80 13.78 1.34
C GLU A 137 -12.80 12.62 1.34
N ILE A 138 -11.87 12.59 2.31
CA ILE A 138 -10.90 11.51 2.48
C ILE A 138 -11.61 10.18 2.78
N ASP A 139 -12.56 10.19 3.70
CA ASP A 139 -13.28 8.98 4.11
C ASP A 139 -14.17 8.43 3.01
N GLU A 140 -14.89 9.29 2.28
CA GLU A 140 -15.67 8.88 1.10
C GLU A 140 -14.80 8.30 -0.01
N PHE A 141 -13.66 8.94 -0.28
CA PHE A 141 -12.69 8.43 -1.24
C PHE A 141 -12.16 7.05 -0.81
N ALA A 142 -11.76 6.91 0.45
CA ALA A 142 -11.24 5.66 1.00
C ALA A 142 -12.26 4.53 0.89
N LEU A 143 -13.53 4.78 1.23
CA LEU A 143 -14.61 3.78 1.13
C LEU A 143 -14.82 3.26 -0.29
N ARG A 144 -14.66 4.09 -1.32
CA ARG A 144 -14.74 3.64 -2.72
C ARG A 144 -13.64 2.65 -3.10
N HIS A 145 -12.58 2.57 -2.31
CA HIS A 145 -11.43 1.70 -2.52
C HIS A 145 -11.28 0.63 -1.42
N ASP A 146 -12.38 0.26 -0.78
CA ASP A 146 -12.39 -0.73 0.31
C ASP A 146 -11.39 -0.40 1.42
N GLN A 147 -11.43 0.84 1.88
CA GLN A 147 -10.69 1.30 3.04
C GLN A 147 -11.64 2.01 4.01
N LEU A 148 -11.88 1.39 5.14
CA LEU A 148 -12.67 1.97 6.22
C LEU A 148 -11.72 2.64 7.23
N ASN A 149 -11.69 3.97 7.22
CA ASN A 149 -10.92 4.74 8.19
C ASN A 149 -11.62 4.73 9.55
N LEU A 150 -10.86 4.44 10.60
CA LEU A 150 -11.36 4.44 11.96
C LEU A 150 -11.03 5.77 12.61
N ARG A 151 -12.05 6.38 13.19
CA ARG A 151 -11.96 7.66 13.93
C ARG A 151 -12.42 7.43 15.37
N ASP A 152 -11.73 8.05 16.30
CA ASP A 152 -12.13 8.08 17.72
C ASP A 152 -13.32 9.01 17.94
#